data_1715b7024a6de598c42267cd25cc9499
#
_entry.id   1715b7024a6de598c42267cd25cc9499
#
_cell.length_a   1.000
_cell.length_b   1.000
_cell.length_c   1.000
_cell.angle_alpha   90.00
_cell.angle_beta   90.00
_cell.angle_gamma   90.00
#
_symmetry.space_group_name_H-M   'P 1'
#
loop_
_entity.id
_entity.type
_entity.pdbx_description
1 polymer ?
#
loop_
_entity_poly.entity_id
_entity_poly.type
_entity_poly.pdbx_seq_one_letter_code
_entity_poly.pdbx_strand_id
1 'polypeptide(L)'
;WSNTCLLYQKGWEGINIDINSTAIDLFNIARPNDINLCTTIDEKKLELKYFFDHAFSPCNTLDENFKDYFKKSYYDKFKKECFVNNEVKTIKSKSIDEILKIAKKYNKIDFLNIDVEGTDLKMLRQLIPNEVIKPELISIETHHADGSKSSNADSISEFLNSYDYMMYKRVGPTTLFNR
;
A
#
# COMPACT_ATOMS: atom_id res chain seq x y z
N TRP A 1 -10.32 8.09 -1.45
CA TRP A 1 -10.58 6.94 -0.56
C TRP A 1 -9.38 6.76 0.35
N SER A 2 -9.61 6.40 1.62
CA SER A 2 -8.53 6.12 2.56
C SER A 2 -8.99 5.14 3.62
N ASN A 3 -8.31 4.01 3.71
CA ASN A 3 -8.58 2.94 4.67
C ASN A 3 -8.36 3.38 6.13
N THR A 4 -7.61 4.47 6.35
CA THR A 4 -7.29 5.00 7.69
C THR A 4 -8.04 6.29 8.05
N CYS A 5 -8.99 6.76 7.22
CA CYS A 5 -9.70 8.02 7.45
C CYS A 5 -10.41 8.07 8.80
N LEU A 6 -11.14 7.02 9.15
CA LEU A 6 -11.86 6.95 10.43
C LEU A 6 -10.93 6.91 11.64
N LEU A 7 -9.74 6.33 11.51
CA LEU A 7 -8.73 6.33 12.57
C LEU A 7 -8.23 7.75 12.82
N TYR A 8 -7.89 8.48 11.75
CA TYR A 8 -7.47 9.88 11.87
C TYR A 8 -8.56 10.75 12.53
N GLN A 9 -9.84 10.59 12.14
CA GLN A 9 -10.97 11.31 12.77
C GLN A 9 -11.13 10.99 14.27
N LYS A 10 -10.61 9.85 14.71
CA LYS A 10 -10.57 9.46 16.14
C LYS A 10 -9.31 9.91 16.85
N GLY A 11 -8.50 10.76 16.24
CA GLY A 11 -7.29 11.32 16.83
C GLY A 11 -6.03 10.45 16.68
N TRP A 12 -6.06 9.43 15.81
CA TRP A 12 -4.85 8.69 15.47
C TRP A 12 -3.95 9.53 14.57
N GLU A 13 -2.65 9.41 14.76
CA GLU A 13 -1.63 9.97 13.87
C GLU A 13 -0.89 8.84 13.17
N GLY A 14 -0.34 9.11 11.98
CA GLY A 14 0.31 8.08 11.21
C GLY A 14 1.34 8.58 10.21
N ILE A 15 1.85 7.62 9.44
CA ILE A 15 2.74 7.84 8.30
C ILE A 15 1.98 7.37 7.06
N ASN A 16 1.73 8.29 6.13
CA ASN A 16 1.15 7.98 4.83
C ASN A 16 2.26 7.99 3.77
N ILE A 17 2.36 6.92 3.01
CA ILE A 17 3.34 6.75 1.94
C ILE A 17 2.58 6.43 0.66
N ASP A 18 2.76 7.24 -0.37
CA ASP A 18 2.14 7.04 -1.67
C ASP A 18 3.07 7.54 -2.79
N ILE A 19 3.03 6.90 -3.95
CA ILE A 19 3.76 7.35 -5.14
C ILE A 19 3.04 8.51 -5.85
N ASN A 20 1.77 8.70 -5.58
CA ASN A 20 0.94 9.74 -6.19
C ASN A 20 1.05 11.05 -5.41
N SER A 21 1.74 12.04 -6.00
CA SER A 21 1.92 13.35 -5.37
C SER A 21 0.59 14.04 -5.06
N THR A 22 -0.42 13.89 -5.91
CA THR A 22 -1.75 14.49 -5.67
C THR A 22 -2.41 13.89 -4.43
N ALA A 23 -2.29 12.57 -4.20
CA ALA A 23 -2.79 11.94 -2.99
C ALA A 23 -2.09 12.49 -1.74
N ILE A 24 -0.77 12.65 -1.80
CA ILE A 24 0.02 13.23 -0.70
C ILE A 24 -0.33 14.70 -0.46
N ASP A 25 -0.54 15.50 -1.49
CA ASP A 25 -0.99 16.89 -1.33
C ASP A 25 -2.35 16.98 -0.64
N LEU A 26 -3.28 16.08 -0.98
CA LEU A 26 -4.57 15.97 -0.30
C LEU A 26 -4.41 15.53 1.17
N PHE A 27 -3.50 14.61 1.46
CA PHE A 27 -3.18 14.24 2.84
C PHE A 27 -2.58 15.39 3.62
N ASN A 28 -1.69 16.20 3.04
CA ASN A 28 -1.14 17.39 3.69
C ASN A 28 -2.21 18.39 4.10
N ILE A 29 -3.27 18.52 3.30
CA ILE A 29 -4.42 19.38 3.62
C ILE A 29 -5.33 18.74 4.67
N ALA A 30 -5.71 17.49 4.46
CA ALA A 30 -6.74 16.82 5.27
C ALA A 30 -6.19 16.20 6.56
N ARG A 31 -4.88 15.92 6.62
CA ARG A 31 -4.19 15.24 7.73
C ARG A 31 -2.85 15.93 8.04
N PRO A 32 -2.87 17.21 8.45
CA PRO A 32 -1.63 17.97 8.67
C PRO A 32 -0.77 17.46 9.84
N ASN A 33 -1.34 16.65 10.75
CA ASN A 33 -0.61 16.06 11.87
C ASN A 33 0.11 14.76 11.50
N ASP A 34 -0.26 14.13 10.39
CA ASP A 34 0.41 12.94 9.87
C ASP A 34 1.73 13.29 9.18
N ILE A 35 2.60 12.31 9.06
CA ILE A 35 3.78 12.40 8.21
C ILE A 35 3.40 11.88 6.83
N ASN A 36 3.34 12.77 5.82
CA ASN A 36 2.89 12.43 4.48
C ASN A 36 4.09 12.43 3.51
N LEU A 37 4.39 11.31 2.89
CA LEU A 37 5.60 11.09 2.09
C LEU A 37 5.23 10.66 0.66
N CYS A 38 5.57 11.50 -0.31
CA CYS A 38 5.50 11.14 -1.73
C CYS A 38 6.74 10.30 -2.10
N THR A 39 6.64 8.99 -1.92
CA THR A 39 7.74 8.06 -2.12
C THR A 39 7.23 6.62 -2.20
N THR A 40 8.13 5.69 -2.46
CA THR A 40 7.94 4.25 -2.22
C THR A 40 9.08 3.72 -1.37
N ILE A 41 8.99 2.47 -0.94
CA ILE A 41 10.04 1.80 -0.16
C ILE A 41 10.81 0.85 -1.09
N ASP A 42 12.13 0.94 -1.10
CA ASP A 42 12.99 -0.01 -1.81
C ASP A 42 14.31 -0.19 -1.06
N GLU A 43 14.87 -1.39 -1.12
CA GLU A 43 16.10 -1.74 -0.40
C GLU A 43 17.31 -0.88 -0.81
N LYS A 44 17.36 -0.46 -2.08
CA LYS A 44 18.54 0.16 -2.69
C LYS A 44 18.46 1.69 -2.81
N LYS A 45 17.39 2.34 -2.38
CA LYS A 45 17.20 3.79 -2.55
C LYS A 45 17.46 4.23 -4.00
N LEU A 46 16.54 3.88 -4.89
CA LEU A 46 16.65 4.11 -6.33
C LEU A 46 15.62 5.13 -6.81
N GLU A 47 15.83 5.66 -7.98
CA GLU A 47 14.78 6.29 -8.77
C GLU A 47 14.06 5.20 -9.57
N LEU A 48 12.78 5.00 -9.26
CA LEU A 48 11.96 3.95 -9.85
C LEU A 48 10.95 4.56 -10.83
N LYS A 49 10.66 3.83 -11.89
CA LYS A 49 9.59 4.17 -12.82
C LYS A 49 8.27 3.59 -12.31
N TYR A 50 7.19 4.35 -12.46
CA TYR A 50 5.85 3.86 -12.19
C TYR A 50 4.89 4.24 -13.32
N PHE A 51 3.89 3.40 -13.52
CA PHE A 51 2.85 3.61 -14.51
C PHE A 51 1.78 4.53 -13.92
N PHE A 52 1.53 5.64 -14.61
CA PHE A 52 0.62 6.68 -14.18
C PHE A 52 -0.60 6.71 -15.09
N ASP A 53 -1.77 6.53 -14.53
CA ASP A 53 -3.04 6.64 -15.24
C ASP A 53 -3.52 8.10 -15.20
N HIS A 54 -3.89 8.58 -14.01
CA HIS A 54 -4.20 10.00 -13.77
C HIS A 54 -4.08 10.34 -12.28
N ALA A 55 -4.16 11.63 -11.96
CA ALA A 55 -3.93 12.16 -10.60
C ALA A 55 -4.87 11.58 -9.52
N PHE A 56 -6.08 11.20 -9.88
CA PHE A 56 -7.07 10.61 -8.97
C PHE A 56 -7.27 9.10 -9.19
N SER A 57 -6.41 8.47 -9.99
CA SER A 57 -6.50 7.02 -10.20
C SER A 57 -6.01 6.27 -8.97
N PRO A 58 -6.76 5.29 -8.49
CA PRO A 58 -6.30 4.39 -7.43
C PRO A 58 -5.29 3.36 -7.93
N CYS A 59 -5.05 3.26 -9.23
CA CYS A 59 -4.32 2.16 -9.86
C CYS A 59 -2.93 2.55 -10.36
N ASN A 60 -2.40 3.70 -9.98
CA ASN A 60 -1.01 4.04 -10.26
C ASN A 60 -0.09 3.02 -9.58
N THR A 61 0.80 2.36 -10.35
CA THR A 61 1.54 1.19 -9.86
C THR A 61 2.99 1.16 -10.34
N LEU A 62 3.85 0.50 -9.55
CA LEU A 62 5.21 0.14 -9.93
C LEU A 62 5.28 -1.20 -10.69
N ASP A 63 4.20 -1.97 -10.73
CA ASP A 63 4.14 -3.31 -11.30
C ASP A 63 3.47 -3.31 -12.68
N GLU A 64 4.24 -3.68 -13.71
CA GLU A 64 3.74 -3.75 -15.09
C GLU A 64 2.69 -4.83 -15.28
N ASN A 65 2.85 -5.98 -14.62
CA ASN A 65 1.88 -7.08 -14.73
C ASN A 65 0.54 -6.67 -14.09
N PHE A 66 0.60 -5.95 -12.96
CA PHE A 66 -0.60 -5.40 -12.34
C PHE A 66 -1.29 -4.39 -13.26
N LYS A 67 -0.53 -3.47 -13.87
CA LYS A 67 -1.07 -2.51 -14.86
C LYS A 67 -1.84 -3.24 -15.97
N ASP A 68 -1.23 -4.26 -16.56
CA ASP A 68 -1.83 -4.99 -17.69
C ASP A 68 -3.06 -5.80 -17.27
N TYR A 69 -3.00 -6.45 -16.10
CA TYR A 69 -4.16 -7.10 -15.50
C TYR A 69 -5.29 -6.09 -15.24
N PHE A 70 -4.98 -4.94 -14.65
CA PHE A 70 -5.97 -3.93 -14.32
C PHE A 70 -6.61 -3.32 -15.58
N LYS A 71 -5.83 -3.02 -16.63
CA LYS A 71 -6.35 -2.55 -17.92
C LYS A 71 -7.41 -3.49 -18.46
N LYS A 72 -7.13 -4.79 -18.48
CA LYS A 72 -8.05 -5.82 -18.95
C LYS A 72 -9.31 -5.89 -18.08
N SER A 73 -9.14 -6.02 -16.78
CA SER A 73 -10.25 -6.15 -15.81
C SER A 73 -11.16 -4.92 -15.82
N TYR A 74 -10.58 -3.73 -15.90
CA TYR A 74 -11.33 -2.47 -15.96
C TYR A 74 -12.14 -2.36 -17.25
N TYR A 75 -11.52 -2.70 -18.40
CA TYR A 75 -12.23 -2.72 -19.68
C TYR A 75 -13.37 -3.74 -19.69
N ASP A 76 -13.12 -4.95 -19.18
CA ASP A 76 -14.14 -6.02 -19.15
C ASP A 76 -15.36 -5.60 -18.32
N LYS A 77 -15.13 -4.92 -17.20
CA LYS A 77 -16.17 -4.50 -16.25
C LYS A 77 -16.91 -3.23 -16.70
N PHE A 78 -16.18 -2.20 -17.14
CA PHE A 78 -16.75 -0.87 -17.36
C PHE A 78 -16.84 -0.47 -18.83
N LYS A 79 -16.25 -1.25 -19.76
CA LYS A 79 -16.11 -0.93 -21.19
C LYS A 79 -15.43 0.44 -21.42
N LYS A 80 -14.51 0.79 -20.50
CA LYS A 80 -13.70 2.01 -20.55
C LYS A 80 -12.23 1.64 -20.45
N GLU A 81 -11.39 2.45 -21.06
CA GLU A 81 -9.93 2.30 -20.99
C GLU A 81 -9.36 3.07 -19.80
N CYS A 82 -8.31 2.52 -19.20
CA CYS A 82 -7.43 3.19 -18.25
C CYS A 82 -6.00 3.11 -18.75
N PHE A 83 -5.09 3.89 -18.18
CA PHE A 83 -3.71 4.06 -18.67
C PHE A 83 -3.64 4.42 -20.16
N VAL A 84 -4.59 5.24 -20.64
CA VAL A 84 -4.76 5.58 -22.07
C VAL A 84 -3.49 6.20 -22.63
N ASN A 85 -2.86 7.09 -21.88
CA ASN A 85 -1.67 7.81 -22.32
C ASN A 85 -0.37 7.00 -22.15
N ASN A 86 -0.42 5.82 -21.53
CA ASN A 86 0.74 5.01 -21.18
C ASN A 86 1.87 5.85 -20.52
N GLU A 87 1.49 6.83 -19.71
CA GLU A 87 2.41 7.74 -19.07
C GLU A 87 3.25 7.00 -18.02
N VAL A 88 4.56 7.22 -18.05
CA VAL A 88 5.51 6.68 -17.08
C VAL A 88 6.16 7.85 -16.38
N LYS A 89 6.05 7.86 -15.05
CA LYS A 89 6.70 8.84 -14.18
C LYS A 89 7.83 8.21 -13.39
N THR A 90 8.62 9.03 -12.73
CA THR A 90 9.66 8.57 -11.82
C THR A 90 9.37 8.98 -10.39
N ILE A 91 9.77 8.14 -9.43
CA ILE A 91 9.68 8.38 -8.01
C ILE A 91 10.97 7.98 -7.32
N LYS A 92 11.47 8.81 -6.41
CA LYS A 92 12.59 8.44 -5.55
C LYS A 92 12.10 7.57 -4.42
N SER A 93 12.67 6.38 -4.27
CA SER A 93 12.39 5.51 -3.15
C SER A 93 13.14 5.94 -1.89
N LYS A 94 12.61 5.56 -0.74
CA LYS A 94 13.31 5.57 0.56
C LYS A 94 13.71 4.14 0.92
N SER A 95 14.86 4.01 1.57
CA SER A 95 15.22 2.73 2.17
C SER A 95 14.33 2.43 3.37
N ILE A 96 14.24 1.14 3.72
CA ILE A 96 13.54 0.73 4.95
C ILE A 96 14.11 1.42 6.19
N ASP A 97 15.42 1.61 6.28
CA ASP A 97 16.06 2.31 7.41
C ASP A 97 15.62 3.77 7.54
N GLU A 98 15.37 4.46 6.43
CA GLU A 98 14.83 5.83 6.45
C GLU A 98 13.40 5.83 6.97
N ILE A 99 12.58 4.87 6.58
CA ILE A 99 11.20 4.73 7.08
C ILE A 99 11.21 4.37 8.58
N LEU A 100 12.06 3.43 8.99
CA LEU A 100 12.20 3.06 10.41
C LEU A 100 12.64 4.23 11.29
N LYS A 101 13.54 5.10 10.79
CA LYS A 101 13.94 6.33 11.51
C LYS A 101 12.74 7.28 11.68
N ILE A 102 11.91 7.41 10.68
CA ILE A 102 10.69 8.22 10.75
C ILE A 102 9.67 7.58 11.70
N ALA A 103 9.48 6.27 11.62
CA ALA A 103 8.56 5.52 12.46
C ALA A 103 8.92 5.59 13.96
N LYS A 104 10.19 5.78 14.31
CA LYS A 104 10.65 5.97 15.70
C LYS A 104 10.07 7.23 16.38
N LYS A 105 9.46 8.15 15.64
CA LYS A 105 8.67 9.25 16.24
C LYS A 105 7.51 8.69 17.09
N TYR A 106 6.99 7.52 16.72
CA TYR A 106 5.91 6.85 17.44
C TYR A 106 6.47 5.74 18.31
N ASN A 107 5.91 5.57 19.50
CA ASN A 107 6.36 4.53 20.44
C ASN A 107 6.04 3.12 19.93
N LYS A 108 4.95 2.99 19.17
CA LYS A 108 4.53 1.75 18.53
C LYS A 108 3.74 2.05 17.27
N ILE A 109 3.63 1.05 16.42
CA ILE A 109 2.73 1.04 15.26
C ILE A 109 1.60 0.07 15.60
N ASP A 110 0.39 0.58 15.78
CA ASP A 110 -0.77 -0.25 16.14
C ASP A 110 -1.42 -0.88 14.92
N PHE A 111 -1.40 -0.17 13.79
CA PHE A 111 -2.06 -0.58 12.56
C PHE A 111 -1.16 -0.33 11.34
N LEU A 112 -1.04 -1.34 10.49
CA LEU A 112 -0.35 -1.25 9.20
C LEU A 112 -1.35 -1.55 8.08
N ASN A 113 -1.55 -0.61 7.17
CA ASN A 113 -2.28 -0.83 5.92
C ASN A 113 -1.30 -0.90 4.76
N ILE A 114 -1.36 -1.98 3.98
CA ILE A 114 -0.60 -2.16 2.74
C ILE A 114 -1.60 -2.29 1.61
N ASP A 115 -1.49 -1.40 0.64
CA ASP A 115 -2.35 -1.29 -0.53
C ASP A 115 -1.52 -0.57 -1.61
N VAL A 116 -0.66 -1.33 -2.29
CA VAL A 116 0.39 -0.81 -3.19
C VAL A 116 0.32 -1.42 -4.58
N GLU A 117 -0.87 -1.91 -4.92
CA GLU A 117 -1.25 -2.26 -6.29
C GLU A 117 -0.22 -3.19 -6.98
N GLY A 118 -0.10 -4.42 -6.45
CA GLY A 118 0.69 -5.51 -7.01
C GLY A 118 2.03 -5.78 -6.33
N THR A 119 2.55 -4.86 -5.51
CA THR A 119 3.83 -5.05 -4.79
C THR A 119 3.68 -5.34 -3.30
N ASP A 120 2.47 -5.67 -2.84
CA ASP A 120 2.08 -5.84 -1.44
C ASP A 120 2.95 -6.84 -0.69
N LEU A 121 3.16 -8.03 -1.25
CA LEU A 121 4.02 -9.05 -0.64
C LEU A 121 5.48 -8.60 -0.51
N LYS A 122 5.99 -7.85 -1.49
CA LYS A 122 7.34 -7.27 -1.44
C LYS A 122 7.45 -6.27 -0.29
N MET A 123 6.46 -5.39 -0.14
CA MET A 123 6.43 -4.40 0.96
C MET A 123 6.33 -5.09 2.31
N LEU A 124 5.46 -6.08 2.44
CA LEU A 124 5.27 -6.85 3.65
C LEU A 124 6.59 -7.51 4.11
N ARG A 125 7.32 -8.14 3.20
CA ARG A 125 8.61 -8.79 3.46
C ARG A 125 9.71 -7.82 3.89
N GLN A 126 9.62 -6.56 3.49
CA GLN A 126 10.57 -5.52 3.93
C GLN A 126 10.19 -4.94 5.29
N LEU A 127 8.90 -4.82 5.61
CA LEU A 127 8.44 -4.13 6.80
C LEU A 127 8.39 -5.04 8.04
N ILE A 128 7.78 -6.20 7.95
CA ILE A 128 7.46 -7.07 9.10
C ILE A 128 8.67 -7.66 9.83
N PRO A 129 9.80 -7.99 9.17
CA PRO A 129 10.97 -8.50 9.88
C PRO A 129 11.62 -7.50 10.86
N ASN A 130 11.19 -6.23 10.84
CA ASN A 130 11.80 -5.19 11.66
C ASN A 130 11.13 -5.08 13.04
N GLU A 131 11.94 -5.05 14.08
CA GLU A 131 11.46 -4.95 15.47
C GLU A 131 10.67 -3.67 15.77
N VAL A 132 10.88 -2.60 15.00
CA VAL A 132 10.17 -1.31 15.14
C VAL A 132 8.74 -1.40 14.58
N ILE A 133 8.50 -2.26 13.59
CA ILE A 133 7.21 -2.40 12.93
C ILE A 133 6.58 -3.74 13.33
N LYS A 134 5.91 -3.73 14.45
CA LYS A 134 5.15 -4.88 14.99
C LYS A 134 3.69 -4.46 15.25
N PRO A 135 2.92 -4.17 14.20
CA PRO A 135 1.53 -3.74 14.38
C PRO A 135 0.70 -4.84 15.04
N GLU A 136 -0.32 -4.45 15.79
CA GLU A 136 -1.31 -5.39 16.33
C GLU A 136 -2.28 -5.87 15.24
N LEU A 137 -2.51 -5.03 14.22
CA LEU A 137 -3.41 -5.32 13.12
C LEU A 137 -2.77 -4.92 11.79
N ILE A 138 -2.84 -5.83 10.82
CA ILE A 138 -2.39 -5.61 9.43
C ILE A 138 -3.60 -5.72 8.51
N SER A 139 -3.75 -4.76 7.61
CA SER A 139 -4.73 -4.74 6.52
C SER A 139 -3.98 -4.84 5.20
N ILE A 140 -4.31 -5.82 4.38
CA ILE A 140 -3.64 -6.06 3.10
C ILE A 140 -4.60 -6.68 2.09
N GLU A 141 -4.47 -6.35 0.82
CA GLU A 141 -5.26 -6.97 -0.23
C GLU A 141 -4.76 -8.39 -0.54
N THR A 142 -5.69 -9.34 -0.52
CA THR A 142 -5.45 -10.75 -0.83
C THR A 142 -6.40 -11.31 -1.87
N HIS A 143 -7.39 -10.53 -2.27
CA HIS A 143 -8.40 -10.92 -3.22
C HIS A 143 -8.65 -9.80 -4.23
N HIS A 144 -9.16 -10.17 -5.38
CA HIS A 144 -9.68 -9.23 -6.35
C HIS A 144 -11.10 -8.76 -5.99
N ALA A 145 -11.56 -7.70 -6.65
CA ALA A 145 -12.90 -7.14 -6.42
C ALA A 145 -14.05 -8.12 -6.74
N ASP A 146 -13.81 -9.15 -7.55
CA ASP A 146 -14.75 -10.23 -7.86
C ASP A 146 -14.77 -11.35 -6.79
N GLY A 147 -13.90 -11.25 -5.78
CA GLY A 147 -13.77 -12.20 -4.70
C GLY A 147 -12.82 -13.38 -4.96
N SER A 148 -12.23 -13.46 -6.16
CA SER A 148 -11.18 -14.45 -6.44
C SER A 148 -9.89 -14.12 -5.68
N LYS A 149 -9.11 -15.14 -5.31
CA LYS A 149 -7.80 -14.95 -4.66
C LYS A 149 -6.82 -14.26 -5.61
N SER A 150 -6.05 -13.30 -5.08
CA SER A 150 -4.88 -12.79 -5.79
C SER A 150 -3.78 -13.87 -5.83
N SER A 151 -2.89 -13.78 -6.80
CA SER A 151 -1.77 -14.72 -6.97
C SER A 151 -0.85 -14.81 -5.74
N ASN A 152 -0.82 -13.76 -4.92
CA ASN A 152 0.05 -13.67 -3.74
C ASN A 152 -0.68 -14.01 -2.42
N ALA A 153 -1.98 -14.27 -2.43
CA ALA A 153 -2.80 -14.42 -1.22
C ALA A 153 -2.28 -15.49 -0.26
N ASP A 154 -1.93 -16.67 -0.79
CA ASP A 154 -1.44 -17.78 0.02
C ASP A 154 -0.03 -17.46 0.58
N SER A 155 0.86 -16.90 -0.24
CA SER A 155 2.20 -16.46 0.19
C SER A 155 2.15 -15.34 1.24
N ILE A 156 1.19 -14.42 1.16
CA ILE A 156 0.96 -13.39 2.18
C ILE A 156 0.56 -14.05 3.51
N SER A 157 -0.39 -14.98 3.46
CA SER A 157 -0.88 -15.66 4.64
C SER A 157 0.20 -16.51 5.31
N GLU A 158 0.95 -17.30 4.53
CA GLU A 158 2.07 -18.11 5.01
C GLU A 158 3.17 -17.23 5.65
N PHE A 159 3.52 -16.12 4.99
CA PHE A 159 4.51 -15.21 5.50
C PHE A 159 4.07 -14.57 6.82
N LEU A 160 2.83 -14.08 6.90
CA LEU A 160 2.31 -13.46 8.12
C LEU A 160 2.18 -14.46 9.27
N ASN A 161 1.74 -15.69 8.98
CA ASN A 161 1.68 -16.76 9.98
C ASN A 161 3.07 -17.08 10.58
N SER A 162 4.14 -16.98 9.78
CA SER A 162 5.51 -17.18 10.29
C SER A 162 5.99 -16.08 11.24
N TYR A 163 5.25 -14.98 11.35
CA TYR A 163 5.47 -13.87 12.30
C TYR A 163 4.36 -13.75 13.35
N ASP A 164 3.62 -14.84 13.60
CA ASP A 164 2.53 -14.92 14.59
C ASP A 164 1.30 -14.06 14.29
N TYR A 165 1.11 -13.66 13.02
CA TYR A 165 -0.13 -13.01 12.59
C TYR A 165 -1.10 -14.02 12.02
N MET A 166 -2.32 -14.05 12.55
CA MET A 166 -3.39 -14.95 12.11
C MET A 166 -4.46 -14.17 11.35
N MET A 167 -5.05 -14.79 10.34
CA MET A 167 -6.19 -14.20 9.65
C MET A 167 -7.34 -13.98 10.63
N TYR A 168 -7.71 -12.71 10.82
CA TYR A 168 -8.81 -12.30 11.69
C TYR A 168 -10.14 -12.20 10.93
N LYS A 169 -10.13 -11.50 9.79
CA LYS A 169 -11.34 -11.24 9.01
C LYS A 169 -11.01 -10.82 7.59
N ARG A 170 -11.90 -11.13 6.65
CA ARG A 170 -11.88 -10.58 5.29
C ARG A 170 -13.07 -9.64 5.08
N VAL A 171 -12.82 -8.50 4.43
CA VAL A 171 -13.82 -7.51 4.04
C VAL A 171 -13.56 -7.10 2.58
N GLY A 172 -14.38 -7.60 1.66
CA GLY A 172 -14.16 -7.40 0.23
C GLY A 172 -12.82 -7.98 -0.23
N PRO A 173 -11.96 -7.21 -0.94
CA PRO A 173 -10.63 -7.64 -1.37
C PRO A 173 -9.62 -7.72 -0.22
N THR A 174 -9.86 -7.01 0.85
CA THR A 174 -8.92 -6.80 1.95
C THR A 174 -9.06 -7.88 3.02
N THR A 175 -7.93 -8.42 3.49
CA THR A 175 -7.86 -9.33 4.64
C THR A 175 -7.15 -8.63 5.80
N LEU A 176 -7.70 -8.80 6.97
CA LEU A 176 -7.16 -8.33 8.24
C LEU A 176 -6.46 -9.49 8.95
N PHE A 177 -5.24 -9.25 9.39
CA PHE A 177 -4.45 -10.18 10.20
C PHE A 177 -4.14 -9.52 11.54
N ASN A 178 -4.30 -10.26 12.61
CA ASN A 178 -3.93 -9.80 13.96
C ASN A 178 -2.91 -10.75 14.59
N ARG A 179 -2.22 -10.22 15.55
CA ARG A 179 -1.26 -10.94 16.38
C ARG A 179 -1.89 -11.38 17.69
#